data_bcf930d802ee491dd9ffc1df92dac151
#
_entry.id   bcf930d802ee491dd9ffc1df92dac151
#
_cell.length_a   1.000
_cell.length_b   1.000
_cell.length_c   1.000
_cell.angle_alpha   90.00
_cell.angle_beta   90.00
_cell.angle_gamma   90.00
#
_symmetry.space_group_name_H-M   'P 1'
#
loop_
_entity.id
_entity.type
_entity.pdbx_description
1 polymer ?
#
loop_
_entity_poly.entity_id
_entity_poly.type
_entity_poly.pdbx_seq_one_letter_code
_entity_poly.pdbx_strand_id
1 'polypeptide(L)'
;MEVLPNVHVVRLIGAQAYLLVDGDEITLVDAGHAGSARLLRPYLTRIGRSMEHITRIVCTHGHPDHIGGVHEIGALSGAEVLLHPADAERLRIRFREVIANFSPGPIVALLTRAPSHAQPIDEGDELPVFGGLRVLHTPGHTPGSVCLYSPRDRFVLVGDLLQRVKGKVTLPNAFFTDDMALARQSIRRLAELDVETILFSHYAPYREGAQEALRALAR
;
A
#
# COMPACT_ATOMS: atom_id res chain seq x y z
N MET A 1 2.57 2.93 15.74
CA MET A 1 3.47 3.94 16.32
C MET A 1 3.76 5.02 15.30
N GLU A 2 4.04 6.22 15.71
CA GLU A 2 4.50 7.27 14.80
C GLU A 2 5.93 6.98 14.33
N VAL A 3 6.15 7.03 13.02
CA VAL A 3 7.45 6.68 12.40
C VAL A 3 8.10 7.88 11.71
N LEU A 4 7.32 8.86 11.28
CA LEU A 4 7.73 10.21 10.85
C LEU A 4 6.68 11.17 11.40
N PRO A 5 6.92 12.48 11.44
CA PRO A 5 5.91 13.45 11.89
C PRO A 5 4.57 13.22 11.14
N ASN A 6 3.51 12.94 11.90
CA ASN A 6 2.17 12.65 11.39
C ASN A 6 2.04 11.41 10.48
N VAL A 7 3.06 10.58 10.39
CA VAL A 7 3.02 9.28 9.69
C VAL A 7 3.07 8.16 10.72
N HIS A 8 1.96 7.45 10.87
CA HIS A 8 1.85 6.36 11.83
C HIS A 8 1.79 5.02 11.11
N VAL A 9 2.53 4.03 11.61
CA VAL A 9 2.39 2.64 11.18
C VAL A 9 1.51 1.88 12.17
N VAL A 10 0.55 1.11 11.63
CA VAL A 10 -0.33 0.22 12.38
C VAL A 10 -0.20 -1.18 11.83
N ARG A 11 0.14 -2.14 12.70
CA ARG A 11 0.19 -3.55 12.30
C ARG A 11 -1.24 -4.08 12.24
N LEU A 12 -1.71 -4.38 11.04
CA LEU A 12 -2.98 -5.00 10.77
C LEU A 12 -2.82 -6.52 10.54
N ILE A 13 -3.89 -7.20 10.15
CA ILE A 13 -3.82 -8.62 9.82
C ILE A 13 -3.16 -8.76 8.44
N GLY A 14 -2.03 -9.44 8.38
CA GLY A 14 -1.28 -9.72 7.16
C GLY A 14 -0.24 -8.67 6.80
N ALA A 15 -0.56 -7.39 6.89
CA ALA A 15 0.34 -6.29 6.51
C ALA A 15 0.34 -5.16 7.53
N GLN A 16 1.22 -4.20 7.35
CA GLN A 16 1.19 -2.90 8.01
C GLN A 16 0.42 -1.91 7.15
N ALA A 17 -0.42 -1.09 7.78
CA ALA A 17 -1.04 0.06 7.16
C ALA A 17 -0.38 1.35 7.68
N TYR A 18 -0.46 2.41 6.90
CA TYR A 18 0.01 3.73 7.31
C TYR A 18 -1.15 4.71 7.43
N LEU A 19 -1.17 5.46 8.52
CA LEU A 19 -2.05 6.60 8.70
C LEU A 19 -1.23 7.86 8.44
N LEU A 20 -1.60 8.60 7.41
CA LEU A 20 -1.07 9.90 7.07
C LEU A 20 -2.04 10.94 7.62
N VAL A 21 -1.68 11.57 8.73
CA VAL A 21 -2.56 12.50 9.47
C VAL A 21 -2.25 13.93 8.98
N ASP A 22 -3.21 14.57 8.33
CA ASP A 22 -3.08 15.95 7.85
C ASP A 22 -4.27 16.78 8.37
N GLY A 23 -4.01 17.58 9.39
CA GLY A 23 -5.08 18.25 10.13
C GLY A 23 -6.05 17.25 10.77
N ASP A 24 -7.33 17.36 10.44
CA ASP A 24 -8.37 16.44 10.92
C ASP A 24 -8.60 15.23 10.00
N GLU A 25 -8.00 15.23 8.82
CA GLU A 25 -8.13 14.15 7.86
C GLU A 25 -7.03 13.10 8.01
N ILE A 26 -7.38 11.87 7.70
CA ILE A 26 -6.46 10.74 7.65
C ILE A 26 -6.58 10.07 6.29
N THR A 27 -5.45 9.94 5.60
CA THR A 27 -5.31 9.01 4.49
C THR A 27 -4.74 7.71 5.02
N LEU A 28 -5.51 6.63 4.89
CA LEU A 28 -5.06 5.27 5.22
C LEU A 28 -4.43 4.66 3.97
N VAL A 29 -3.20 4.17 4.08
CA VAL A 29 -2.53 3.41 3.03
C VAL A 29 -2.52 1.94 3.41
N ASP A 30 -3.17 1.12 2.60
CA ASP A 30 -3.49 -0.29 2.81
C ASP A 30 -4.42 -0.56 4.01
N ALA A 31 -5.11 -1.69 3.99
CA ALA A 31 -6.19 -2.00 4.92
C ALA A 31 -6.05 -3.36 5.63
N GLY A 32 -4.99 -4.13 5.32
CA GLY A 32 -4.83 -5.48 5.85
C GLY A 32 -5.88 -6.46 5.33
N HIS A 33 -5.93 -7.65 5.91
CA HIS A 33 -7.01 -8.61 5.68
C HIS A 33 -8.33 -8.17 6.34
N ALA A 34 -9.43 -8.82 5.98
CA ALA A 34 -10.73 -8.68 6.63
C ALA A 34 -10.62 -8.85 8.15
N GLY A 35 -11.35 -8.03 8.92
CA GLY A 35 -11.29 -7.95 10.38
C GLY A 35 -10.19 -7.03 10.91
N SER A 36 -9.45 -6.33 10.06
CA SER A 36 -8.38 -5.40 10.46
C SER A 36 -8.90 -4.15 11.18
N ALA A 37 -10.15 -3.75 10.97
CA ALA A 37 -10.76 -2.60 11.67
C ALA A 37 -10.70 -2.73 13.21
N ARG A 38 -10.76 -3.95 13.73
CA ARG A 38 -10.62 -4.23 15.19
C ARG A 38 -9.24 -3.85 15.75
N LEU A 39 -8.20 -3.83 14.92
CA LEU A 39 -6.85 -3.42 15.30
C LEU A 39 -6.63 -1.92 15.05
N LEU A 40 -7.27 -1.39 14.01
CA LEU A 40 -7.16 0.01 13.62
C LEU A 40 -7.87 0.95 14.60
N ARG A 41 -9.11 0.61 15.00
CA ARG A 41 -9.94 1.43 15.88
C ARG A 41 -9.26 1.78 17.21
N PRO A 42 -8.70 0.84 18.00
CA PRO A 42 -8.01 1.18 19.25
C PRO A 42 -6.79 2.07 19.03
N TYR A 43 -6.12 1.90 17.89
CA TYR A 43 -4.99 2.75 17.55
C TYR A 43 -5.43 4.20 17.28
N LEU A 44 -6.48 4.39 16.49
CA LEU A 44 -7.06 5.72 16.23
C LEU A 44 -7.47 6.39 17.54
N THR A 45 -8.20 5.70 18.42
CA THR A 45 -8.60 6.23 19.74
C THR A 45 -7.39 6.68 20.55
N ARG A 46 -6.28 5.92 20.54
CA ARG A 46 -5.05 6.27 21.27
C ARG A 46 -4.40 7.56 20.78
N ILE A 47 -4.55 7.90 19.50
CA ILE A 47 -4.03 9.16 18.92
C ILE A 47 -5.09 10.27 18.89
N GLY A 48 -6.22 10.10 19.62
CA GLY A 48 -7.30 11.09 19.67
C GLY A 48 -8.13 11.18 18.39
N ARG A 49 -8.19 10.11 17.61
CA ARG A 49 -8.92 10.03 16.34
C ARG A 49 -9.96 8.91 16.35
N SER A 50 -10.83 8.90 15.36
CA SER A 50 -11.85 7.87 15.14
C SER A 50 -11.86 7.41 13.67
N MET A 51 -12.72 6.46 13.33
CA MET A 51 -12.81 5.94 11.95
C MET A 51 -13.28 7.02 10.98
N GLU A 52 -14.13 7.93 11.41
CA GLU A 52 -14.71 9.01 10.59
C GLU A 52 -13.66 10.04 10.12
N HIS A 53 -12.50 10.11 10.79
CA HIS A 53 -11.39 10.95 10.33
C HIS A 53 -10.66 10.34 9.12
N ILE A 54 -10.87 9.05 8.82
CA ILE A 54 -10.33 8.44 7.61
C ILE A 54 -11.22 8.87 6.44
N THR A 55 -10.73 9.82 5.65
CA THR A 55 -11.45 10.34 4.49
C THR A 55 -11.05 9.64 3.19
N ARG A 56 -9.91 8.94 3.21
CA ARG A 56 -9.33 8.29 2.03
C ARG A 56 -8.61 7.00 2.40
N ILE A 57 -8.81 5.95 1.58
CA ILE A 57 -8.07 4.69 1.65
C ILE A 57 -7.35 4.49 0.31
N VAL A 58 -6.04 4.47 0.32
CA VAL A 58 -5.20 4.22 -0.86
C VAL A 58 -4.67 2.81 -0.79
N CYS A 59 -4.99 1.97 -1.77
CA CYS A 59 -4.46 0.62 -1.87
C CYS A 59 -3.21 0.63 -2.73
N THR A 60 -2.08 0.20 -2.18
CA THR A 60 -0.82 0.10 -2.93
C THR A 60 -0.91 -0.91 -4.06
N HIS A 61 -1.67 -1.99 -3.86
CA HIS A 61 -1.92 -3.02 -4.86
C HIS A 61 -3.07 -3.97 -4.42
N GLY A 62 -3.46 -4.90 -5.30
CA GLY A 62 -4.65 -5.73 -5.15
C GLY A 62 -4.47 -7.06 -4.40
N HIS A 63 -3.44 -7.27 -3.58
CA HIS A 63 -3.33 -8.50 -2.79
C HIS A 63 -4.26 -8.47 -1.56
N PRO A 64 -4.75 -9.65 -1.10
CA PRO A 64 -5.74 -9.75 -0.03
C PRO A 64 -5.33 -9.12 1.29
N ASP A 65 -4.07 -9.15 1.64
CA ASP A 65 -3.50 -8.58 2.86
C ASP A 65 -3.30 -7.06 2.80
N HIS A 66 -3.59 -6.43 1.66
CA HIS A 66 -3.61 -4.99 1.47
C HIS A 66 -5.03 -4.43 1.33
N ILE A 67 -5.91 -5.15 0.61
CA ILE A 67 -7.26 -4.67 0.31
C ILE A 67 -8.37 -5.38 1.09
N GLY A 68 -8.09 -6.46 1.82
CA GLY A 68 -9.12 -7.29 2.46
C GLY A 68 -9.96 -6.56 3.50
N GLY A 69 -9.38 -5.58 4.20
CA GLY A 69 -10.07 -4.75 5.18
C GLY A 69 -10.83 -3.55 4.60
N VAL A 70 -10.64 -3.23 3.30
CA VAL A 70 -11.18 -2.02 2.68
C VAL A 70 -12.69 -1.91 2.81
N HIS A 71 -13.43 -3.00 2.57
CA HIS A 71 -14.89 -2.98 2.66
C HIS A 71 -15.38 -2.62 4.07
N GLU A 72 -14.78 -3.24 5.09
CA GLU A 72 -15.15 -3.01 6.49
C GLU A 72 -14.77 -1.59 6.94
N ILE A 73 -13.52 -1.19 6.67
CA ILE A 73 -13.00 0.12 7.06
C ILE A 73 -13.75 1.23 6.31
N GLY A 74 -13.96 1.08 5.00
CA GLY A 74 -14.70 2.04 4.20
C GLY A 74 -16.15 2.20 4.64
N ALA A 75 -16.84 1.10 5.01
CA ALA A 75 -18.20 1.18 5.55
C ALA A 75 -18.27 1.90 6.90
N LEU A 76 -17.22 1.81 7.73
CA LEU A 76 -17.14 2.46 9.04
C LEU A 76 -16.70 3.93 8.97
N SER A 77 -15.91 4.30 7.95
CA SER A 77 -15.36 5.65 7.81
C SER A 77 -16.11 6.53 6.83
N GLY A 78 -16.76 5.93 5.83
CA GLY A 78 -17.28 6.65 4.66
C GLY A 78 -16.19 7.09 3.67
N ALA A 79 -14.95 6.61 3.84
CA ALA A 79 -13.80 7.00 3.05
C ALA A 79 -13.96 6.66 1.57
N GLU A 80 -13.45 7.52 0.70
CA GLU A 80 -13.21 7.15 -0.69
C GLU A 80 -12.09 6.10 -0.77
N VAL A 81 -12.21 5.17 -1.71
CA VAL A 81 -11.22 4.11 -1.92
C VAL A 81 -10.53 4.34 -3.26
N LEU A 82 -9.21 4.33 -3.25
CA LEU A 82 -8.36 4.53 -4.43
C LEU A 82 -7.58 3.25 -4.72
N LEU A 83 -7.65 2.78 -5.96
CA LEU A 83 -6.93 1.59 -6.43
C LEU A 83 -6.59 1.76 -7.92
N HIS A 84 -5.40 1.35 -8.31
CA HIS A 84 -4.99 1.39 -9.71
C HIS A 84 -5.89 0.47 -10.59
N PRO A 85 -6.33 0.94 -11.78
CA PRO A 85 -7.28 0.21 -12.63
C PRO A 85 -6.83 -1.19 -13.02
N ALA A 86 -5.54 -1.40 -13.26
CA ALA A 86 -5.00 -2.71 -13.63
C ALA A 86 -5.21 -3.78 -12.53
N ASP A 87 -5.14 -3.41 -11.25
CA ASP A 87 -5.42 -4.32 -10.15
C ASP A 87 -6.91 -4.48 -9.90
N ALA A 88 -7.70 -3.44 -10.11
CA ALA A 88 -9.17 -3.56 -10.06
C ALA A 88 -9.68 -4.56 -11.11
N GLU A 89 -9.16 -4.54 -12.34
CA GLU A 89 -9.50 -5.50 -13.39
C GLU A 89 -9.00 -6.91 -13.07
N ARG A 90 -7.76 -7.04 -12.58
CA ARG A 90 -7.19 -8.33 -12.13
C ARG A 90 -8.07 -9.02 -11.08
N LEU A 91 -8.60 -8.26 -10.12
CA LEU A 91 -9.51 -8.80 -9.10
C LEU A 91 -10.82 -9.30 -9.70
N ARG A 92 -11.36 -8.62 -10.72
CA ARG A 92 -12.56 -9.05 -11.45
C ARG A 92 -12.31 -10.36 -12.21
N ILE A 93 -11.18 -10.49 -12.88
CA ILE A 93 -10.79 -11.67 -13.66
C ILE A 93 -10.59 -12.85 -12.72
N ARG A 94 -9.79 -12.70 -11.67
CA ARG A 94 -9.55 -13.77 -10.68
C ARG A 94 -10.83 -14.27 -10.04
N PHE A 95 -11.77 -13.40 -9.71
CA PHE A 95 -13.06 -13.80 -9.16
C PHE A 95 -13.86 -14.69 -10.14
N ARG A 96 -13.84 -14.37 -11.43
CA ARG A 96 -14.50 -15.18 -12.48
C ARG A 96 -13.82 -16.55 -12.66
N GLU A 97 -12.48 -16.58 -12.67
CA GLU A 97 -11.71 -17.82 -12.80
C GLU A 97 -11.87 -18.75 -11.60
N VAL A 98 -11.98 -18.19 -10.40
CA VAL A 98 -12.26 -18.94 -9.17
C VAL A 98 -13.59 -19.64 -9.21
N ILE A 99 -14.63 -18.97 -9.69
CA ILE A 99 -15.96 -19.57 -9.87
C ILE A 99 -15.91 -20.69 -10.93
N ALA A 100 -15.09 -20.51 -11.98
CA ALA A 100 -15.00 -21.45 -13.09
C ALA A 100 -14.17 -22.71 -12.80
N ASN A 101 -13.12 -22.63 -11.96
CA ASN A 101 -12.08 -23.68 -11.86
C ASN A 101 -11.98 -24.44 -10.52
N PHE A 102 -12.81 -24.18 -9.55
CA PHE A 102 -12.92 -24.88 -8.25
C PHE A 102 -11.56 -25.27 -7.61
N SER A 103 -10.66 -24.32 -7.42
CA SER A 103 -9.33 -24.53 -6.84
C SER A 103 -9.21 -23.93 -5.42
N PRO A 104 -8.53 -24.58 -4.43
CA PRO A 104 -8.52 -24.12 -3.03
C PRO A 104 -7.75 -22.82 -2.74
N GLY A 105 -6.87 -22.37 -3.62
CA GLY A 105 -6.25 -21.02 -3.54
C GLY A 105 -7.23 -19.85 -3.61
N PRO A 106 -8.40 -20.05 -4.21
CA PRO A 106 -9.51 -19.12 -4.33
C PRO A 106 -10.32 -18.85 -3.06
N ILE A 107 -10.26 -19.68 -2.02
CA ILE A 107 -11.05 -19.44 -0.79
C ILE A 107 -10.61 -18.13 -0.12
N VAL A 108 -9.31 -17.82 -0.14
CA VAL A 108 -8.78 -16.54 0.37
C VAL A 108 -9.20 -15.37 -0.53
N ALA A 109 -9.20 -15.56 -1.86
CA ALA A 109 -9.69 -14.57 -2.83
C ALA A 109 -11.23 -14.39 -2.73
N LEU A 110 -11.98 -15.44 -2.40
CA LEU A 110 -13.43 -15.36 -2.17
C LEU A 110 -13.79 -14.54 -0.94
N LEU A 111 -12.91 -14.50 0.06
CA LEU A 111 -13.06 -13.67 1.27
C LEU A 111 -12.61 -12.23 1.04
N THR A 112 -11.90 -11.95 -0.06
CA THR A 112 -11.44 -10.61 -0.41
C THR A 112 -12.38 -10.03 -1.45
N ARG A 113 -13.38 -9.28 -1.00
CA ARG A 113 -14.24 -8.51 -1.91
C ARG A 113 -13.41 -7.36 -2.48
N ALA A 114 -13.29 -7.31 -3.81
CA ALA A 114 -12.83 -6.09 -4.47
C ALA A 114 -13.71 -4.92 -4.02
N PRO A 115 -13.14 -3.74 -3.75
CA PRO A 115 -13.94 -2.56 -3.43
C PRO A 115 -14.91 -2.32 -4.59
N SER A 116 -16.22 -2.29 -4.30
CA SER A 116 -17.26 -2.17 -5.31
C SER A 116 -17.24 -0.84 -6.07
N HIS A 117 -16.58 0.17 -5.50
CA HIS A 117 -16.52 1.55 -5.99
C HIS A 117 -15.14 2.18 -5.73
N ALA A 118 -14.04 1.51 -6.15
CA ALA A 118 -12.74 2.16 -6.10
C ALA A 118 -12.65 3.24 -7.19
N GLN A 119 -12.22 4.43 -6.80
CA GLN A 119 -11.82 5.47 -7.75
C GLN A 119 -10.45 5.10 -8.35
N PRO A 120 -10.23 5.37 -9.63
CA PRO A 120 -8.94 5.11 -10.24
C PRO A 120 -7.87 6.04 -9.66
N ILE A 121 -6.67 5.48 -9.49
CA ILE A 121 -5.45 6.22 -9.16
C ILE A 121 -4.34 5.74 -10.09
N ASP A 122 -3.53 6.65 -10.65
CA ASP A 122 -2.52 6.32 -11.65
C ASP A 122 -1.29 7.23 -11.53
N GLU A 123 -0.32 6.98 -12.39
CA GLU A 123 0.92 7.75 -12.50
C GLU A 123 0.67 9.25 -12.62
N GLY A 124 1.34 9.99 -11.77
CA GLY A 124 1.30 11.46 -11.77
C GLY A 124 0.14 12.08 -11.00
N ASP A 125 -0.80 11.27 -10.48
CA ASP A 125 -1.80 11.77 -9.54
C ASP A 125 -1.12 12.29 -8.28
N GLU A 126 -1.71 13.33 -7.69
CA GLU A 126 -1.22 13.96 -6.48
C GLU A 126 -2.32 14.01 -5.42
N LEU A 127 -2.10 13.33 -4.32
CA LEU A 127 -3.02 13.34 -3.19
C LEU A 127 -2.79 14.60 -2.34
N PRO A 128 -3.85 15.27 -1.88
CA PRO A 128 -3.74 16.49 -1.08
C PRO A 128 -3.35 16.19 0.37
N VAL A 129 -2.21 15.52 0.54
CA VAL A 129 -1.65 15.13 1.84
C VAL A 129 -0.21 15.65 1.90
N PHE A 130 0.17 16.29 3.00
CA PHE A 130 1.51 16.82 3.23
C PHE A 130 2.02 17.77 2.14
N GLY A 131 1.09 18.52 1.50
CA GLY A 131 1.44 19.45 0.43
C GLY A 131 1.73 18.80 -0.91
N GLY A 132 1.23 17.58 -1.12
CA GLY A 132 1.32 16.81 -2.35
C GLY A 132 2.05 15.49 -2.18
N LEU A 133 1.29 14.40 -2.06
CA LEU A 133 1.83 13.04 -2.05
C LEU A 133 1.66 12.45 -3.46
N ARG A 134 2.78 12.25 -4.15
CA ARG A 134 2.77 11.80 -5.56
C ARG A 134 2.55 10.31 -5.68
N VAL A 135 1.68 9.94 -6.60
CA VAL A 135 1.44 8.56 -7.00
C VAL A 135 2.42 8.19 -8.11
N LEU A 136 3.12 7.09 -7.92
CA LEU A 136 4.04 6.52 -8.90
C LEU A 136 3.54 5.14 -9.27
N HIS A 137 3.15 4.91 -10.51
CA HIS A 137 2.82 3.59 -11.00
C HIS A 137 4.10 2.76 -11.10
N THR A 138 4.19 1.71 -10.31
CA THR A 138 5.38 0.87 -10.14
C THR A 138 5.04 -0.60 -10.37
N PRO A 139 4.64 -0.97 -11.60
CA PRO A 139 4.23 -2.32 -11.91
C PRO A 139 5.37 -3.33 -11.73
N GLY A 140 4.99 -4.58 -11.52
CA GLY A 140 5.89 -5.70 -11.40
C GLY A 140 5.48 -6.65 -10.30
N HIS A 141 5.35 -6.19 -9.05
CA HIS A 141 4.78 -7.03 -8.00
C HIS A 141 3.34 -7.42 -8.35
N THR A 142 2.52 -6.45 -8.72
CA THR A 142 1.29 -6.62 -9.48
C THR A 142 1.27 -5.65 -10.66
N PRO A 143 0.37 -5.81 -11.66
CA PRO A 143 0.24 -4.85 -12.75
C PRO A 143 -0.18 -3.45 -12.30
N GLY A 144 -0.95 -3.35 -11.23
CA GLY A 144 -1.45 -2.09 -10.68
C GLY A 144 -0.74 -1.61 -9.42
N SER A 145 0.45 -2.12 -9.12
CA SER A 145 1.22 -1.65 -7.96
C SER A 145 1.57 -0.18 -8.07
N VAL A 146 1.37 0.57 -6.98
CA VAL A 146 1.75 1.98 -6.86
C VAL A 146 2.64 2.20 -5.63
N CYS A 147 3.56 3.13 -5.75
CA CYS A 147 4.29 3.73 -4.63
C CYS A 147 3.76 5.15 -4.38
N LEU A 148 3.86 5.61 -3.14
CA LEU A 148 3.47 6.96 -2.76
C LEU A 148 4.71 7.72 -2.27
N TYR A 149 5.05 8.81 -2.92
CA TYR A 149 6.24 9.59 -2.63
C TYR A 149 5.91 10.99 -2.11
N SER A 150 6.47 11.36 -0.96
CA SER A 150 6.44 12.73 -0.43
C SER A 150 7.74 13.46 -0.77
N PRO A 151 7.73 14.41 -1.73
CA PRO A 151 8.91 15.21 -2.02
C PRO A 151 9.33 16.10 -0.84
N ARG A 152 8.35 16.60 -0.08
CA ARG A 152 8.58 17.45 1.08
C ARG A 152 9.29 16.73 2.21
N ASP A 153 8.79 15.54 2.56
CA ASP A 153 9.24 14.77 3.72
C ASP A 153 10.22 13.66 3.32
N ARG A 154 10.54 13.54 2.01
CA ARG A 154 11.54 12.66 1.41
C ARG A 154 11.38 11.20 1.81
N PHE A 155 10.11 10.73 1.92
CA PHE A 155 9.82 9.32 2.13
C PHE A 155 9.08 8.73 0.92
N VAL A 156 9.19 7.41 0.77
CA VAL A 156 8.42 6.63 -0.18
C VAL A 156 7.78 5.42 0.51
N LEU A 157 6.46 5.27 0.33
CA LEU A 157 5.70 4.05 0.65
C LEU A 157 5.77 3.12 -0.56
N VAL A 158 6.36 1.96 -0.40
CA VAL A 158 6.71 1.08 -1.53
C VAL A 158 5.79 -0.13 -1.70
N GLY A 159 4.76 -0.27 -0.83
CA GLY A 159 3.97 -1.50 -0.84
C GLY A 159 4.88 -2.72 -0.73
N ASP A 160 4.73 -3.62 -1.69
CA ASP A 160 5.50 -4.87 -1.80
C ASP A 160 6.55 -4.87 -2.92
N LEU A 161 6.81 -3.69 -3.51
CA LEU A 161 7.86 -3.55 -4.54
C LEU A 161 9.27 -3.85 -3.99
N LEU A 162 9.48 -3.68 -2.69
CA LEU A 162 10.74 -3.92 -2.01
C LEU A 162 10.54 -4.71 -0.72
N GLN A 163 11.57 -5.47 -0.33
CA GLN A 163 11.65 -6.18 0.93
C GLN A 163 12.81 -5.69 1.78
N ARG A 164 12.79 -6.10 3.07
CA ARG A 164 13.93 -5.96 3.97
C ARG A 164 14.34 -7.32 4.51
N VAL A 165 15.42 -7.89 3.98
CA VAL A 165 15.94 -9.22 4.37
C VAL A 165 17.28 -9.04 5.07
N LYS A 166 17.42 -9.60 6.28
CA LYS A 166 18.64 -9.49 7.12
C LYS A 166 19.15 -8.04 7.25
N GLY A 167 18.22 -7.09 7.42
CA GLY A 167 18.54 -5.68 7.61
C GLY A 167 18.82 -4.89 6.32
N LYS A 168 18.88 -5.53 5.15
CA LYS A 168 19.16 -4.89 3.86
C LYS A 168 17.88 -4.78 3.01
N VAL A 169 17.76 -3.71 2.26
CA VAL A 169 16.72 -3.55 1.24
C VAL A 169 17.03 -4.49 0.09
N THR A 170 16.02 -5.22 -0.38
CA THR A 170 16.15 -6.21 -1.46
C THR A 170 15.00 -6.10 -2.45
N LEU A 171 15.14 -6.77 -3.59
CA LEU A 171 14.08 -6.96 -4.57
C LEU A 171 12.85 -7.61 -3.93
N PRO A 172 11.65 -7.47 -4.52
CA PRO A 172 10.46 -8.13 -4.03
C PRO A 172 10.59 -9.65 -4.08
N ASN A 173 9.72 -10.35 -3.34
CA ASN A 173 9.69 -11.80 -3.33
C ASN A 173 9.27 -12.34 -4.71
N ALA A 174 10.16 -13.11 -5.35
CA ALA A 174 9.92 -13.61 -6.69
C ALA A 174 8.70 -14.54 -6.80
N PHE A 175 8.33 -15.23 -5.70
CA PHE A 175 7.17 -16.13 -5.70
C PHE A 175 5.82 -15.35 -5.77
N PHE A 176 5.78 -14.15 -5.19
CA PHE A 176 4.58 -13.31 -5.15
C PHE A 176 4.61 -12.17 -6.18
N THR A 177 5.64 -12.09 -7.02
CA THR A 177 5.83 -11.02 -8.00
C THR A 177 5.50 -11.52 -9.40
N ASP A 178 4.54 -10.88 -10.06
CA ASP A 178 4.05 -11.28 -11.37
C ASP A 178 5.11 -11.08 -12.47
N ASP A 179 5.84 -9.94 -12.43
CA ASP A 179 6.89 -9.61 -13.40
C ASP A 179 8.10 -8.94 -12.71
N MET A 180 9.15 -9.73 -12.53
CA MET A 180 10.38 -9.25 -11.91
C MET A 180 11.15 -8.24 -12.77
N ALA A 181 11.01 -8.31 -14.10
CA ALA A 181 11.68 -7.37 -15.00
C ALA A 181 11.04 -5.97 -14.90
N LEU A 182 9.71 -5.90 -14.86
CA LEU A 182 8.99 -4.65 -14.61
C LEU A 182 9.27 -4.12 -13.20
N ALA A 183 9.30 -4.98 -12.17
CA ALA A 183 9.65 -4.57 -10.81
C ALA A 183 11.04 -3.90 -10.76
N ARG A 184 12.03 -4.44 -11.46
CA ARG A 184 13.36 -3.82 -11.57
C ARG A 184 13.32 -2.46 -12.28
N GLN A 185 12.50 -2.30 -13.33
CA GLN A 185 12.32 -1.00 -13.99
C GLN A 185 11.69 0.02 -13.05
N SER A 186 10.67 -0.38 -12.30
CA SER A 186 10.04 0.45 -11.27
C SER A 186 11.02 0.88 -10.18
N ILE A 187 11.88 -0.02 -9.72
CA ILE A 187 12.93 0.29 -8.72
C ILE A 187 13.95 1.30 -9.29
N ARG A 188 14.35 1.20 -10.58
CA ARG A 188 15.25 2.20 -11.18
C ARG A 188 14.66 3.60 -11.13
N ARG A 189 13.36 3.75 -11.42
CA ARG A 189 12.65 5.03 -11.32
C ARG A 189 12.65 5.57 -9.88
N LEU A 190 12.41 4.71 -8.87
CA LEU A 190 12.49 5.12 -7.47
C LEU A 190 13.91 5.60 -7.08
N ALA A 191 14.95 5.00 -7.64
CA ALA A 191 16.34 5.37 -7.35
C ALA A 191 16.74 6.77 -7.88
N GLU A 192 15.93 7.35 -8.77
CA GLU A 192 16.12 8.73 -9.30
C GLU A 192 15.51 9.79 -8.36
N LEU A 193 14.67 9.38 -7.41
CA LEU A 193 14.05 10.28 -6.44
C LEU A 193 15.02 10.60 -5.29
N ASP A 194 14.72 11.68 -4.54
CA ASP A 194 15.42 12.03 -3.33
C ASP A 194 14.71 11.40 -2.12
N VAL A 195 15.20 10.25 -1.64
CA VAL A 195 14.56 9.41 -0.63
C VAL A 195 15.43 9.28 0.62
N GLU A 196 14.93 9.75 1.76
CA GLU A 196 15.55 9.54 3.08
C GLU A 196 14.94 8.37 3.85
N THR A 197 13.67 8.04 3.58
CA THR A 197 12.98 6.96 4.30
C THR A 197 12.18 6.08 3.34
N ILE A 198 12.38 4.76 3.43
CA ILE A 198 11.55 3.77 2.77
C ILE A 198 10.59 3.17 3.79
N LEU A 199 9.30 3.20 3.49
CA LEU A 199 8.21 2.64 4.29
C LEU A 199 7.66 1.40 3.57
N PHE A 200 7.65 0.25 4.25
CA PHE A 200 7.26 -1.05 3.69
C PHE A 200 5.94 -1.52 4.28
N SER A 201 5.20 -2.33 3.55
CA SER A 201 3.97 -2.94 4.06
C SER A 201 4.22 -4.14 5.00
N HIS A 202 5.41 -4.77 4.96
CA HIS A 202 5.72 -5.95 5.78
C HIS A 202 6.92 -5.80 6.71
N TYR A 203 7.68 -4.70 6.61
CA TYR A 203 8.94 -4.52 7.33
C TYR A 203 9.00 -3.18 8.04
N ALA A 204 9.87 -3.08 9.05
CA ALA A 204 10.13 -1.81 9.70
C ALA A 204 10.73 -0.79 8.71
N PRO A 205 10.44 0.51 8.88
CA PRO A 205 11.01 1.57 8.05
C PRO A 205 12.53 1.48 7.92
N TYR A 206 13.05 1.88 6.77
CA TYR A 206 14.48 1.94 6.48
C TYR A 206 14.89 3.38 6.19
N ARG A 207 15.86 3.91 6.94
CA ARG A 207 16.28 5.32 6.88
C ARG A 207 17.74 5.46 6.46
N GLU A 208 18.67 4.97 7.30
CA GLU A 208 20.11 5.13 7.04
C GLU A 208 20.51 4.44 5.73
N GLY A 209 20.95 5.24 4.75
CA GLY A 209 21.34 4.72 3.45
C GLY A 209 20.18 4.32 2.52
N ALA A 210 18.99 4.91 2.70
CA ALA A 210 17.81 4.59 1.87
C ALA A 210 18.08 4.86 0.38
N GLN A 211 18.62 6.03 0.06
CA GLN A 211 18.97 6.40 -1.31
C GLN A 211 20.04 5.49 -1.91
N GLU A 212 21.08 5.17 -1.13
CA GLU A 212 22.15 4.26 -1.55
C GLU A 212 21.63 2.84 -1.80
N ALA A 213 20.71 2.37 -0.96
CA ALA A 213 20.08 1.07 -1.13
C ALA A 213 19.24 1.01 -2.42
N LEU A 214 18.45 2.04 -2.72
CA LEU A 214 17.71 2.13 -3.98
C LEU A 214 18.65 2.16 -5.18
N ARG A 215 19.69 2.97 -5.17
CA ARG A 215 20.70 3.05 -6.25
C ARG A 215 21.46 1.74 -6.44
N ALA A 216 21.72 1.00 -5.36
CA ALA A 216 22.39 -0.31 -5.44
C ALA A 216 21.50 -1.37 -6.13
N LEU A 217 20.17 -1.32 -5.90
CA LEU A 217 19.21 -2.23 -6.53
C LEU A 217 18.87 -1.86 -7.98
N ALA A 218 19.10 -0.60 -8.38
CA ALA A 218 18.85 -0.09 -9.71
C ALA A 218 19.93 -0.46 -10.74
N ARG A 219 21.09 -0.93 -10.28
CA ARG A 219 22.21 -1.41 -11.12
C ARG A 219 21.93 -2.79 -11.69
#